data_1831aa93418a4c785f54c0f5ad10b9ab
#
_entry.id   1831aa93418a4c785f54c0f5ad10b9ab
#
_cell.length_a   1.000
_cell.length_b   1.000
_cell.length_c   1.000
_cell.angle_alpha   90.00
_cell.angle_beta   90.00
_cell.angle_gamma   90.00
#
_symmetry.space_group_name_H-M   'P 1'
#
loop_
_entity.id
_entity.type
_entity.pdbx_description
1 polymer ?
#
loop_
_entity_poly.entity_id
_entity_poly.type
_entity_poly.pdbx_seq_one_letter_code
_entity_poly.pdbx_strand_id
1 'polypeptide(L)'
;MPQPPRLTDRAALALHRERAGRDPADFLHRAAAQEVSDRLAEVNRRFTRPAIIGPMAGLWRDLLVADQVIDDATLAEDSEVLALEPEAHDLVIHALALHWTDDPVGQLVQMRHALQPDGLMLSAQFGGRSLQELRASLAEAEVALRGGLSPRVVPMGEIRDLGGLLQRAGFALPVADSLVLPVSYTDALALMRDLRAMGETNALAARDRRPASRALFAQTAAIYAQS
;
A
#
# COMPACT_ATOMS: atom_id res chain seq x y z
N MET A 1 -18.90 -12.90 -19.03
CA MET A 1 -17.55 -12.36 -19.32
C MET A 1 -16.56 -13.06 -18.40
N PRO A 2 -15.36 -13.45 -18.85
CA PRO A 2 -14.36 -13.97 -17.94
C PRO A 2 -14.01 -12.90 -16.92
N GLN A 3 -13.94 -13.27 -15.65
CA GLN A 3 -13.48 -12.35 -14.61
C GLN A 3 -12.02 -11.95 -14.92
N PRO A 4 -11.66 -10.68 -14.74
CA PRO A 4 -10.26 -10.26 -14.93
C PRO A 4 -9.36 -11.07 -13.98
N PRO A 5 -8.11 -11.34 -14.38
CA PRO A 5 -7.19 -12.08 -13.52
C PRO A 5 -6.96 -11.29 -12.22
N ARG A 6 -7.10 -11.99 -11.08
CA ARG A 6 -6.84 -11.40 -9.77
C ARG A 6 -5.35 -11.16 -9.60
N LEU A 7 -4.99 -9.97 -9.15
CA LEU A 7 -3.63 -9.65 -8.73
C LEU A 7 -3.31 -10.30 -7.37
N THR A 8 -4.27 -10.24 -6.44
CA THR A 8 -4.07 -10.52 -5.02
C THR A 8 -4.84 -11.74 -4.55
N ASP A 9 -4.17 -12.62 -3.82
CA ASP A 9 -4.78 -13.64 -2.96
C ASP A 9 -5.18 -12.99 -1.63
N ARG A 10 -6.41 -12.49 -1.55
CA ARG A 10 -6.92 -11.77 -0.38
C ARG A 10 -6.87 -12.58 0.92
N ALA A 11 -7.07 -13.89 0.84
CA ALA A 11 -6.96 -14.75 2.02
C ALA A 11 -5.52 -14.82 2.55
N ALA A 12 -4.54 -14.91 1.66
CA ALA A 12 -3.14 -14.87 2.04
C ALA A 12 -2.75 -13.51 2.61
N LEU A 13 -3.20 -12.41 1.98
CA LEU A 13 -2.93 -11.06 2.46
C LEU A 13 -3.50 -10.84 3.88
N ALA A 14 -4.76 -11.23 4.11
CA ALA A 14 -5.38 -11.14 5.44
C ALA A 14 -4.60 -11.92 6.50
N LEU A 15 -4.15 -13.15 6.17
CA LEU A 15 -3.33 -13.96 7.08
C LEU A 15 -1.96 -13.33 7.36
N HIS A 16 -1.34 -12.68 6.36
CA HIS A 16 -0.07 -11.98 6.55
C HIS A 16 -0.24 -10.79 7.50
N ARG A 17 -1.28 -9.99 7.32
CA ARG A 17 -1.61 -8.83 8.16
C ARG A 17 -1.99 -9.23 9.59
N GLU A 18 -2.78 -10.29 9.77
CA GLU A 18 -3.09 -10.85 11.09
C GLU A 18 -1.81 -11.24 11.86
N ARG A 19 -0.86 -11.89 11.16
CA ARG A 19 0.42 -12.28 11.77
C ARG A 19 1.29 -11.07 12.12
N ALA A 20 1.33 -10.07 11.22
CA ALA A 20 2.04 -8.82 11.42
C ALA A 20 1.49 -8.03 12.62
N GLY A 21 0.19 -8.08 12.86
CA GLY A 21 -0.46 -7.38 13.97
C GLY A 21 0.00 -7.79 15.37
N ARG A 22 0.76 -8.89 15.52
CA ARG A 22 1.34 -9.33 16.81
C ARG A 22 2.57 -8.53 17.21
N ASP A 23 3.36 -8.09 16.26
CA ASP A 23 4.58 -7.28 16.46
C ASP A 23 4.79 -6.46 15.16
N PRO A 24 4.03 -5.36 14.97
CA PRO A 24 4.00 -4.65 13.72
C PRO A 24 5.20 -3.72 13.53
N ALA A 25 5.79 -3.74 12.33
CA ALA A 25 6.70 -2.69 11.89
C ALA A 25 5.87 -1.57 11.24
N ASP A 26 5.61 -0.49 11.99
CA ASP A 26 4.69 0.58 11.59
C ASP A 26 5.38 1.85 11.07
N PHE A 27 6.72 1.88 11.01
CA PHE A 27 7.48 3.10 10.73
C PHE A 27 7.16 3.75 9.38
N LEU A 28 6.87 2.97 8.32
CA LEU A 28 6.45 3.52 7.02
C LEU A 28 5.02 4.07 7.08
N HIS A 29 4.12 3.42 7.84
CA HIS A 29 2.79 3.97 8.09
C HIS A 29 2.86 5.29 8.85
N ARG A 30 3.73 5.40 9.87
CA ARG A 30 3.96 6.67 10.59
C ARG A 30 4.52 7.75 9.69
N ALA A 31 5.54 7.43 8.88
CA ALA A 31 6.12 8.39 7.95
C ALA A 31 5.09 8.88 6.91
N ALA A 32 4.28 7.97 6.35
CA ALA A 32 3.25 8.32 5.39
C ALA A 32 2.08 9.10 6.04
N ALA A 33 1.69 8.77 7.29
CA ALA A 33 0.67 9.50 8.03
C ALA A 33 1.14 10.92 8.36
N GLN A 34 2.43 11.10 8.73
CA GLN A 34 3.00 12.42 8.95
C GLN A 34 2.96 13.28 7.68
N GLU A 35 3.33 12.71 6.54
CA GLU A 35 3.27 13.40 5.25
C GLU A 35 1.83 13.82 4.87
N VAL A 36 0.85 12.98 5.19
CA VAL A 36 -0.58 13.31 5.01
C VAL A 36 -1.00 14.39 6.00
N SER A 37 -0.55 14.33 7.25
CA SER A 37 -0.82 15.35 8.28
C SER A 37 -0.32 16.73 7.83
N ASP A 38 0.93 16.80 7.33
CA ASP A 38 1.54 18.04 6.86
C ASP A 38 0.72 18.64 5.69
N ARG A 39 0.28 17.81 4.72
CA ARG A 39 -0.59 18.27 3.63
C ARG A 39 -1.96 18.75 4.12
N LEU A 40 -2.57 18.06 5.07
CA LEU A 40 -3.85 18.46 5.63
C LEU A 40 -3.74 19.79 6.39
N ALA A 41 -2.62 20.03 7.06
CA ALA A 41 -2.35 21.31 7.74
C ALA A 41 -2.23 22.51 6.77
N GLU A 42 -1.75 22.26 5.54
CA GLU A 42 -1.69 23.27 4.48
C GLU A 42 -3.08 23.59 3.90
N VAL A 43 -4.01 22.63 3.95
CA VAL A 43 -5.39 22.83 3.52
C VAL A 43 -6.13 23.56 4.62
N ASN A 44 -6.35 24.85 4.48
CA ASN A 44 -7.04 25.70 5.47
C ASN A 44 -8.54 25.32 5.61
N ARG A 45 -8.80 24.08 6.05
CA ARG A 45 -10.12 23.47 6.19
C ARG A 45 -10.13 22.49 7.36
N ARG A 46 -11.17 22.52 8.18
CA ARG A 46 -11.44 21.51 9.20
C ARG A 46 -12.27 20.38 8.60
N PHE A 47 -11.83 19.14 8.81
CA PHE A 47 -12.56 17.94 8.42
C PHE A 47 -13.31 17.38 9.63
N THR A 48 -14.60 17.12 9.45
CA THR A 48 -15.52 16.75 10.54
C THR A 48 -16.05 15.32 10.40
N ARG A 49 -15.94 14.75 9.21
CA ARG A 49 -16.38 13.38 8.90
C ARG A 49 -15.35 12.62 8.05
N PRO A 50 -14.10 12.50 8.53
CA PRO A 50 -13.08 11.76 7.80
C PRO A 50 -13.36 10.27 7.78
N ALA A 51 -12.89 9.57 6.73
CA ALA A 51 -12.77 8.13 6.68
C ALA A 51 -11.34 7.71 6.34
N ILE A 52 -10.84 6.65 6.97
CA ILE A 52 -9.50 6.09 6.73
C ILE A 52 -9.64 4.62 6.38
N ILE A 53 -9.08 4.23 5.22
CA ILE A 53 -9.14 2.89 4.65
C ILE A 53 -7.75 2.27 4.71
N GLY A 54 -7.63 1.09 5.28
CA GLY A 54 -6.35 0.35 5.25
C GLY A 54 -6.10 -0.52 6.48
N PRO A 55 -5.02 -1.32 6.45
CA PRO A 55 -4.73 -2.32 7.49
C PRO A 55 -4.37 -1.72 8.85
N MET A 56 -3.87 -0.49 8.90
CA MET A 56 -3.50 0.24 10.13
C MET A 56 -4.30 1.54 10.28
N ALA A 57 -5.56 1.55 9.80
CA ALA A 57 -6.40 2.76 9.82
C ALA A 57 -6.53 3.38 11.24
N GLY A 58 -6.55 2.56 12.30
CA GLY A 58 -6.56 3.03 13.68
C GLY A 58 -5.29 3.81 14.07
N LEU A 59 -4.11 3.33 13.67
CA LEU A 59 -2.85 4.05 13.89
C LEU A 59 -2.85 5.42 13.17
N TRP A 60 -3.32 5.44 11.91
CA TRP A 60 -3.42 6.69 11.15
C TRP A 60 -4.36 7.68 11.82
N ARG A 61 -5.56 7.23 12.26
CA ARG A 61 -6.49 8.07 13.01
C ARG A 61 -5.80 8.67 14.24
N ASP A 62 -5.16 7.83 15.05
CA ASP A 62 -4.55 8.28 16.31
C ASP A 62 -3.43 9.31 16.07
N LEU A 63 -2.64 9.17 15.00
CA LEU A 63 -1.60 10.13 14.61
C LEU A 63 -2.22 11.45 14.14
N LEU A 64 -3.20 11.41 13.22
CA LEU A 64 -3.83 12.61 12.66
C LEU A 64 -4.65 13.37 13.72
N VAL A 65 -5.22 12.68 14.71
CA VAL A 65 -5.87 13.29 15.87
C VAL A 65 -4.83 13.95 16.80
N ALA A 66 -3.69 13.29 17.03
CA ALA A 66 -2.61 13.87 17.84
C ALA A 66 -2.04 15.14 17.22
N ASP A 67 -1.98 15.20 15.89
CA ASP A 67 -1.54 16.39 15.13
C ASP A 67 -2.66 17.45 14.99
N GLN A 68 -3.85 17.18 15.51
CA GLN A 68 -5.03 18.07 15.50
C GLN A 68 -5.54 18.44 14.09
N VAL A 69 -5.28 17.61 13.08
CA VAL A 69 -5.78 17.82 11.70
C VAL A 69 -7.16 17.20 11.48
N ILE A 70 -7.55 16.24 12.32
CA ILE A 70 -8.90 15.69 12.43
C ILE A 70 -9.28 15.49 13.89
N ASP A 71 -10.57 15.35 14.20
CA ASP A 71 -11.03 15.06 15.59
C ASP A 71 -11.23 13.55 15.81
N ASP A 72 -11.68 12.81 14.79
CA ASP A 72 -11.89 11.35 14.74
C ASP A 72 -12.06 10.92 13.28
N ALA A 73 -12.18 9.62 13.00
CA ALA A 73 -12.42 9.08 11.66
C ALA A 73 -13.22 7.78 11.68
N THR A 74 -14.05 7.58 10.65
CA THR A 74 -14.59 6.26 10.31
C THR A 74 -13.47 5.37 9.80
N LEU A 75 -13.33 4.15 10.34
CA LEU A 75 -12.30 3.20 9.93
C LEU A 75 -12.91 2.13 9.03
N ALA A 76 -12.27 1.86 7.91
CA ALA A 76 -12.69 0.83 6.96
C ALA A 76 -11.51 -0.06 6.53
N GLU A 77 -11.81 -1.33 6.25
CA GLU A 77 -10.84 -2.26 5.65
C GLU A 77 -10.68 -1.98 4.14
N ASP A 78 -9.52 -2.27 3.59
CA ASP A 78 -9.23 -2.18 2.15
C ASP A 78 -9.77 -3.38 1.35
N SER A 79 -11.02 -3.72 1.57
CA SER A 79 -11.73 -4.75 0.79
C SER A 79 -12.09 -4.24 -0.61
N GLU A 80 -12.39 -5.15 -1.56
CA GLU A 80 -12.77 -4.76 -2.93
C GLU A 80 -14.04 -3.89 -2.95
N VAL A 81 -14.94 -4.12 -2.01
CA VAL A 81 -16.10 -3.25 -1.75
C VAL A 81 -15.85 -2.54 -0.43
N LEU A 82 -15.74 -1.23 -0.47
CA LEU A 82 -15.50 -0.40 0.71
C LEU A 82 -16.79 -0.22 1.50
N ALA A 83 -16.71 -0.43 2.82
CA ALA A 83 -17.84 -0.22 3.74
C ALA A 83 -17.92 1.28 4.11
N LEU A 84 -18.20 2.12 3.12
CA LEU A 84 -18.38 3.56 3.28
C LEU A 84 -19.77 3.97 2.76
N GLU A 85 -20.46 4.84 3.50
CA GLU A 85 -21.72 5.40 3.09
C GLU A 85 -21.53 6.47 2.00
N PRO A 86 -22.37 6.51 0.97
CA PRO A 86 -22.32 7.52 -0.08
C PRO A 86 -22.49 8.94 0.48
N GLU A 87 -21.68 9.89 -0.04
CA GLU A 87 -21.73 11.31 0.31
C GLU A 87 -21.68 11.60 1.83
N ALA A 88 -21.08 10.68 2.60
CA ALA A 88 -21.04 10.78 4.06
C ALA A 88 -19.78 11.51 4.58
N HIS A 89 -18.71 11.59 3.79
CA HIS A 89 -17.40 11.98 4.24
C HIS A 89 -16.92 13.29 3.56
N ASP A 90 -16.27 14.15 4.32
CA ASP A 90 -15.60 15.36 3.81
C ASP A 90 -14.10 15.12 3.51
N LEU A 91 -13.53 14.04 4.04
CA LEU A 91 -12.18 13.56 3.76
C LEU A 91 -12.19 12.02 3.68
N VAL A 92 -11.53 11.45 2.68
CA VAL A 92 -11.27 10.01 2.58
C VAL A 92 -9.78 9.79 2.37
N ILE A 93 -9.15 9.01 3.26
CA ILE A 93 -7.73 8.66 3.20
C ILE A 93 -7.59 7.17 2.91
N HIS A 94 -6.80 6.81 1.88
CA HIS A 94 -6.39 5.43 1.63
C HIS A 94 -4.94 5.23 2.09
N ALA A 95 -4.78 4.42 3.14
CA ALA A 95 -3.57 4.28 3.93
C ALA A 95 -2.73 3.06 3.52
N LEU A 96 -1.80 3.23 2.60
CA LEU A 96 -0.77 2.26 2.18
C LEU A 96 -1.29 0.86 1.80
N ALA A 97 -2.44 0.76 1.10
CA ALA A 97 -2.99 -0.54 0.72
C ALA A 97 -3.45 -0.65 -0.75
N LEU A 98 -3.56 0.47 -1.49
CA LEU A 98 -4.13 0.48 -2.85
C LEU A 98 -3.34 -0.39 -3.84
N HIS A 99 -2.05 -0.63 -3.62
CA HIS A 99 -1.19 -1.48 -4.44
C HIS A 99 -1.55 -2.99 -4.39
N TRP A 100 -2.39 -3.41 -3.42
CA TRP A 100 -2.93 -4.77 -3.33
C TRP A 100 -4.31 -4.93 -3.97
N THR A 101 -4.88 -3.88 -4.52
CA THR A 101 -6.23 -3.89 -5.07
C THR A 101 -6.27 -4.49 -6.47
N ASP A 102 -7.23 -5.38 -6.74
CA ASP A 102 -7.45 -5.96 -8.07
C ASP A 102 -8.06 -4.93 -9.04
N ASP A 103 -8.91 -4.03 -8.53
CA ASP A 103 -9.52 -2.93 -9.28
C ASP A 103 -9.27 -1.56 -8.60
N PRO A 104 -8.09 -0.95 -8.80
CA PRO A 104 -7.78 0.35 -8.19
C PRO A 104 -8.71 1.47 -8.68
N VAL A 105 -9.18 1.44 -9.93
CA VAL A 105 -10.15 2.43 -10.42
C VAL A 105 -11.48 2.29 -9.71
N GLY A 106 -11.97 1.06 -9.56
CA GLY A 106 -13.21 0.78 -8.84
C GLY A 106 -13.14 1.22 -7.38
N GLN A 107 -12.02 1.02 -6.68
CA GLN A 107 -11.86 1.55 -5.32
C GLN A 107 -11.82 3.08 -5.28
N LEU A 108 -11.10 3.72 -6.20
CA LEU A 108 -11.07 5.19 -6.32
C LEU A 108 -12.46 5.76 -6.59
N VAL A 109 -13.27 5.11 -7.45
CA VAL A 109 -14.66 5.49 -7.70
C VAL A 109 -15.52 5.36 -6.43
N GLN A 110 -15.37 4.28 -5.66
CA GLN A 110 -16.09 4.11 -4.40
C GLN A 110 -15.72 5.20 -3.40
N MET A 111 -14.41 5.53 -3.25
CA MET A 111 -13.98 6.63 -2.40
C MET A 111 -14.57 7.98 -2.85
N ARG A 112 -14.61 8.23 -4.15
CA ARG A 112 -15.24 9.44 -4.69
C ARG A 112 -16.74 9.51 -4.37
N HIS A 113 -17.44 8.39 -4.47
CA HIS A 113 -18.87 8.32 -4.13
C HIS A 113 -19.14 8.49 -2.63
N ALA A 114 -18.19 8.11 -1.77
CA ALA A 114 -18.30 8.32 -0.33
C ALA A 114 -18.07 9.78 0.08
N LEU A 115 -17.41 10.57 -0.79
CA LEU A 115 -17.16 12.00 -0.54
C LEU A 115 -18.40 12.84 -0.82
N GLN A 116 -18.60 13.81 0.06
CA GLN A 116 -19.53 14.91 -0.17
C GLN A 116 -19.03 15.81 -1.30
N PRO A 117 -19.91 16.65 -1.88
CA PRO A 117 -19.46 17.74 -2.76
C PRO A 117 -18.31 18.53 -2.12
N ASP A 118 -17.26 18.80 -2.89
CA ASP A 118 -16.04 19.47 -2.44
C ASP A 118 -15.24 18.69 -1.36
N GLY A 119 -15.47 17.39 -1.20
CA GLY A 119 -14.69 16.53 -0.33
C GLY A 119 -13.29 16.26 -0.88
N LEU A 120 -12.32 16.05 0.00
CA LEU A 120 -10.92 15.77 -0.33
C LEU A 120 -10.63 14.27 -0.25
N MET A 121 -9.90 13.73 -1.23
CA MET A 121 -9.32 12.39 -1.17
C MET A 121 -7.80 12.46 -1.15
N LEU A 122 -7.18 11.71 -0.24
CA LEU A 122 -5.75 11.47 -0.19
C LEU A 122 -5.48 9.96 -0.25
N SER A 123 -4.46 9.56 -1.01
CA SER A 123 -4.02 8.16 -1.09
C SER A 123 -2.51 8.09 -0.99
N ALA A 124 -2.01 7.41 0.02
CA ALA A 124 -0.62 7.02 0.11
C ALA A 124 -0.47 5.55 -0.30
N GLN A 125 0.55 5.24 -1.11
CA GLN A 125 0.82 3.87 -1.55
C GLN A 125 2.27 3.70 -1.96
N PHE A 126 2.75 2.46 -1.97
CA PHE A 126 4.04 2.16 -2.56
C PHE A 126 3.95 2.29 -4.09
N GLY A 127 4.96 2.91 -4.70
CA GLY A 127 4.98 3.14 -6.14
C GLY A 127 6.38 3.19 -6.71
N GLY A 128 6.50 3.30 -8.04
CA GLY A 128 7.74 3.50 -8.76
C GLY A 128 8.80 2.45 -8.43
N ARG A 129 9.94 2.91 -7.92
CA ARG A 129 11.11 2.08 -7.63
C ARG A 129 11.12 1.43 -6.25
N SER A 130 10.01 1.45 -5.50
CA SER A 130 9.93 0.76 -4.21
C SER A 130 10.34 -0.71 -4.33
N LEU A 131 11.25 -1.15 -3.46
CA LEU A 131 11.79 -2.52 -3.41
C LEU A 131 12.49 -2.97 -4.72
N GLN A 132 13.02 -2.05 -5.54
CA GLN A 132 13.62 -2.41 -6.84
C GLN A 132 14.85 -3.32 -6.67
N GLU A 133 15.69 -3.07 -5.65
CA GLU A 133 16.88 -3.87 -5.36
C GLU A 133 16.49 -5.29 -4.95
N LEU A 134 15.49 -5.42 -4.07
CA LEU A 134 14.97 -6.73 -3.66
C LEU A 134 14.34 -7.48 -4.84
N ARG A 135 13.57 -6.78 -5.68
CA ARG A 135 12.94 -7.37 -6.87
C ARG A 135 13.97 -7.89 -7.85
N ALA A 136 15.01 -7.09 -8.15
CA ALA A 136 16.09 -7.48 -9.06
C ALA A 136 16.88 -8.66 -8.51
N SER A 137 17.29 -8.62 -7.23
CA SER A 137 18.05 -9.69 -6.59
C SER A 137 17.28 -11.01 -6.51
N LEU A 138 15.98 -10.97 -6.21
CA LEU A 138 15.11 -12.17 -6.21
C LEU A 138 14.98 -12.75 -7.62
N ALA A 139 14.81 -11.90 -8.64
CA ALA A 139 14.67 -12.34 -10.03
C ALA A 139 15.97 -13.00 -10.54
N GLU A 140 17.12 -12.40 -10.31
CA GLU A 140 18.42 -12.94 -10.69
C GLU A 140 18.69 -14.28 -9.99
N ALA A 141 18.49 -14.35 -8.68
CA ALA A 141 18.67 -15.58 -7.92
C ALA A 141 17.74 -16.70 -8.40
N GLU A 142 16.49 -16.39 -8.75
CA GLU A 142 15.53 -17.39 -9.22
C GLU A 142 15.86 -17.91 -10.60
N VAL A 143 16.26 -17.03 -11.52
CA VAL A 143 16.75 -17.44 -12.86
C VAL A 143 17.96 -18.35 -12.74
N ALA A 144 18.94 -17.99 -11.91
CA ALA A 144 20.15 -18.79 -11.72
C ALA A 144 19.87 -20.19 -11.13
N LEU A 145 18.90 -20.31 -10.22
CA LEU A 145 18.61 -21.57 -9.51
C LEU A 145 17.55 -22.44 -10.18
N ARG A 146 16.62 -21.83 -10.93
CA ARG A 146 15.42 -22.52 -11.46
C ARG A 146 15.23 -22.37 -12.96
N GLY A 147 15.98 -21.49 -13.62
CA GLY A 147 15.85 -21.19 -15.05
C GLY A 147 14.58 -20.44 -15.43
N GLY A 148 13.87 -19.84 -14.45
CA GLY A 148 12.63 -19.11 -14.70
C GLY A 148 12.29 -18.16 -13.57
N LEU A 149 11.22 -17.36 -13.75
CA LEU A 149 10.76 -16.35 -12.80
C LEU A 149 9.38 -16.69 -12.25
N SER A 150 9.15 -16.41 -11.00
CA SER A 150 7.83 -16.35 -10.38
C SER A 150 7.56 -14.97 -9.75
N PRO A 151 6.31 -14.50 -9.71
CA PRO A 151 5.98 -13.22 -9.09
C PRO A 151 6.28 -13.26 -7.60
N ARG A 152 7.15 -12.33 -7.11
CA ARG A 152 7.55 -12.27 -5.70
C ARG A 152 7.32 -10.92 -5.05
N VAL A 153 7.39 -9.85 -5.82
CA VAL A 153 7.13 -8.47 -5.37
C VAL A 153 5.97 -7.92 -6.18
N VAL A 154 5.02 -7.29 -5.51
CA VAL A 154 3.85 -6.69 -6.16
C VAL A 154 4.30 -5.66 -7.20
N PRO A 155 3.65 -5.57 -8.37
CA PRO A 155 3.93 -4.51 -9.33
C PRO A 155 3.62 -3.14 -8.72
N MET A 156 4.55 -2.21 -8.80
CA MET A 156 4.38 -0.84 -8.32
C MET A 156 3.95 0.06 -9.48
N GLY A 157 2.91 0.88 -9.25
CA GLY A 157 2.45 1.86 -10.24
C GLY A 157 3.42 3.02 -10.40
N GLU A 158 3.60 3.48 -11.63
CA GLU A 158 4.33 4.72 -11.90
C GLU A 158 3.45 5.94 -11.63
N ILE A 159 4.05 7.05 -11.20
CA ILE A 159 3.31 8.27 -10.81
C ILE A 159 2.36 8.77 -11.90
N ARG A 160 2.78 8.69 -13.17
CA ARG A 160 1.95 9.10 -14.32
C ARG A 160 0.70 8.24 -14.44
N ASP A 161 0.85 6.93 -14.26
CA ASP A 161 -0.27 5.99 -14.36
C ASP A 161 -1.24 6.19 -13.20
N LEU A 162 -0.72 6.40 -11.99
CA LEU A 162 -1.53 6.68 -10.79
C LEU A 162 -2.34 7.98 -10.96
N GLY A 163 -1.74 9.05 -11.49
CA GLY A 163 -2.46 10.28 -11.85
C GLY A 163 -3.57 10.04 -12.88
N GLY A 164 -3.31 9.17 -13.88
CA GLY A 164 -4.31 8.74 -14.85
C GLY A 164 -5.48 7.96 -14.23
N LEU A 165 -5.23 7.16 -13.18
CA LEU A 165 -6.31 6.44 -12.45
C LEU A 165 -7.24 7.42 -11.74
N LEU A 166 -6.73 8.47 -11.13
CA LEU A 166 -7.52 9.52 -10.48
C LEU A 166 -8.45 10.23 -11.47
N GLN A 167 -7.93 10.57 -12.65
CA GLN A 167 -8.74 11.17 -13.72
C GLN A 167 -9.85 10.22 -14.19
N ARG A 168 -9.52 8.94 -14.40
CA ARG A 168 -10.50 7.90 -14.81
C ARG A 168 -11.58 7.68 -13.75
N ALA A 169 -11.24 7.79 -12.46
CA ALA A 169 -12.20 7.72 -11.37
C ALA A 169 -13.09 8.99 -11.25
N GLY A 170 -12.79 10.04 -12.00
CA GLY A 170 -13.59 11.26 -12.07
C GLY A 170 -13.30 12.28 -10.98
N PHE A 171 -12.11 12.24 -10.35
CA PHE A 171 -11.69 13.29 -9.44
C PHE A 171 -11.37 14.58 -10.19
N ALA A 172 -11.80 15.72 -9.64
CA ALA A 172 -11.42 17.02 -10.12
C ALA A 172 -10.02 17.40 -9.61
N LEU A 173 -9.22 18.04 -10.47
CA LEU A 173 -7.89 18.55 -10.13
C LEU A 173 -6.98 17.52 -9.43
N PRO A 174 -6.82 16.29 -9.97
CA PRO A 174 -6.00 15.29 -9.34
C PRO A 174 -4.53 15.70 -9.37
N VAL A 175 -3.86 15.55 -8.23
CA VAL A 175 -2.43 15.74 -8.08
C VAL A 175 -1.81 14.42 -7.66
N ALA A 176 -0.73 14.02 -8.32
CA ALA A 176 0.07 12.87 -7.93
C ALA A 176 1.52 13.33 -7.79
N ASP A 177 2.11 13.06 -6.66
CA ASP A 177 3.52 13.33 -6.37
C ASP A 177 4.20 12.09 -5.79
N SER A 178 5.50 12.14 -5.59
CA SER A 178 6.26 11.05 -5.00
C SER A 178 7.26 11.56 -3.98
N LEU A 179 7.27 10.91 -2.83
CA LEU A 179 8.27 11.08 -1.80
C LEU A 179 9.19 9.86 -1.77
N VAL A 180 10.50 10.09 -1.77
CA VAL A 180 11.48 9.02 -1.57
C VAL A 180 11.82 8.93 -0.08
N LEU A 181 11.46 7.81 0.54
CA LEU A 181 11.83 7.48 1.90
C LEU A 181 13.00 6.48 1.86
N PRO A 182 14.26 6.92 2.05
CA PRO A 182 15.39 6.00 2.06
C PRO A 182 15.38 5.17 3.34
N VAL A 183 15.38 3.85 3.19
CA VAL A 183 15.45 2.90 4.31
C VAL A 183 16.65 1.99 4.09
N SER A 184 17.57 1.96 5.04
CA SER A 184 18.77 1.13 4.97
C SER A 184 18.63 -0.11 5.85
N TYR A 185 19.05 -1.25 5.32
CA TYR A 185 19.06 -2.53 6.01
C TYR A 185 20.48 -3.14 6.01
N THR A 186 20.80 -3.89 7.05
CA THR A 186 22.09 -4.61 7.14
C THR A 186 22.22 -5.70 6.09
N ASP A 187 21.08 -6.29 5.68
CA ASP A 187 21.01 -7.33 4.65
C ASP A 187 19.55 -7.50 4.15
N ALA A 188 19.40 -8.25 3.06
CA ALA A 188 18.08 -8.54 2.47
C ALA A 188 17.14 -9.30 3.43
N LEU A 189 17.66 -10.08 4.36
CA LEU A 189 16.83 -10.84 5.31
C LEU A 189 16.26 -9.93 6.39
N ALA A 190 16.97 -8.86 6.77
CA ALA A 190 16.47 -7.82 7.66
C ALA A 190 15.29 -7.09 6.99
N LEU A 191 15.45 -6.65 5.72
CA LEU A 191 14.35 -6.09 4.93
C LEU A 191 13.14 -7.05 4.86
N MET A 192 13.36 -8.33 4.56
CA MET A 192 12.28 -9.32 4.46
C MET A 192 11.57 -9.57 5.80
N ARG A 193 12.27 -9.42 6.95
CA ARG A 193 11.65 -9.50 8.28
C ARG A 193 10.72 -8.31 8.52
N ASP A 194 11.14 -7.10 8.14
CA ASP A 194 10.31 -5.91 8.28
C ASP A 194 9.09 -5.97 7.35
N LEU A 195 9.26 -6.37 6.08
CA LEU A 195 8.12 -6.59 5.18
C LEU A 195 7.12 -7.61 5.75
N ARG A 196 7.60 -8.64 6.46
CA ARG A 196 6.72 -9.59 7.15
C ARG A 196 6.01 -8.94 8.33
N ALA A 197 6.70 -8.12 9.11
CA ALA A 197 6.14 -7.39 10.25
C ALA A 197 5.20 -6.25 9.82
N MET A 198 5.30 -5.78 8.56
CA MET A 198 4.34 -4.85 7.94
C MET A 198 3.10 -5.56 7.38
N GLY A 199 3.11 -6.89 7.24
CA GLY A 199 2.07 -7.63 6.52
C GLY A 199 2.23 -7.61 4.99
N GLU A 200 3.34 -7.09 4.48
CA GLU A 200 3.65 -6.90 3.04
C GLU A 200 4.37 -8.13 2.43
N THR A 201 4.15 -9.31 2.98
CA THR A 201 4.63 -10.56 2.41
C THR A 201 3.89 -10.88 1.11
N ASN A 202 4.58 -11.55 0.17
CA ASN A 202 4.03 -11.91 -1.13
C ASN A 202 2.64 -12.58 -1.05
N ALA A 203 1.61 -11.84 -1.41
CA ALA A 203 0.22 -12.26 -1.51
C ALA A 203 -0.31 -12.27 -2.96
N LEU A 204 0.59 -12.28 -3.96
CA LEU A 204 0.18 -12.33 -5.36
C LEU A 204 -0.58 -13.63 -5.67
N ALA A 205 -1.66 -13.54 -6.42
CA ALA A 205 -2.47 -14.70 -6.80
C ALA A 205 -1.67 -15.70 -7.64
N ALA A 206 -0.78 -15.19 -8.51
CA ALA A 206 0.08 -15.97 -9.40
C ALA A 206 1.41 -16.42 -8.76
N ARG A 207 1.61 -16.20 -7.44
CA ARG A 207 2.85 -16.62 -6.77
C ARG A 207 3.06 -18.14 -6.80
N ASP A 208 4.29 -18.59 -6.80
CA ASP A 208 4.62 -20.01 -6.52
C ASP A 208 4.19 -20.34 -5.07
N ARG A 209 3.30 -21.31 -4.92
CA ARG A 209 2.78 -21.75 -3.60
C ARG A 209 3.70 -22.76 -2.91
N ARG A 210 4.73 -23.25 -3.60
CA ARG A 210 5.74 -24.12 -3.01
C ARG A 210 6.66 -23.30 -2.09
N PRO A 211 7.09 -23.84 -0.96
CA PRO A 211 8.05 -23.18 -0.12
C PRO A 211 9.32 -22.79 -0.88
N ALA A 212 9.73 -21.54 -0.72
CA ALA A 212 10.99 -21.09 -1.30
C ALA A 212 12.18 -21.80 -0.62
N SER A 213 13.16 -22.22 -1.41
CA SER A 213 14.34 -22.89 -0.89
C SER A 213 15.25 -21.95 -0.09
N ARG A 214 15.98 -22.47 0.88
CA ARG A 214 17.02 -21.70 1.59
C ARG A 214 18.09 -21.15 0.64
N ALA A 215 18.41 -21.91 -0.41
CA ALA A 215 19.37 -21.50 -1.44
C ALA A 215 18.92 -20.23 -2.16
N LEU A 216 17.62 -20.07 -2.46
CA LEU A 216 17.08 -18.86 -3.08
C LEU A 216 17.34 -17.63 -2.19
N PHE A 217 17.04 -17.71 -0.90
CA PHE A 217 17.25 -16.58 0.01
C PHE A 217 18.74 -16.27 0.23
N ALA A 218 19.59 -17.28 0.30
CA ALA A 218 21.03 -17.08 0.41
C ALA A 218 21.61 -16.41 -0.85
N GLN A 219 21.21 -16.87 -2.04
CA GLN A 219 21.63 -16.27 -3.30
C GLN A 219 21.10 -14.83 -3.43
N THR A 220 19.83 -14.61 -3.10
CA THR A 220 19.23 -13.26 -3.09
C THR A 220 20.01 -12.31 -2.18
N ALA A 221 20.36 -12.75 -0.96
CA ALA A 221 21.13 -11.93 -0.01
C ALA A 221 22.53 -11.60 -0.53
N ALA A 222 23.18 -12.55 -1.21
CA ALA A 222 24.50 -12.33 -1.81
C ALA A 222 24.47 -11.31 -2.97
N ILE A 223 23.42 -11.35 -3.80
CA ILE A 223 23.23 -10.39 -4.89
C ILE A 223 22.85 -9.01 -4.33
N TYR A 224 21.90 -8.97 -3.39
CA TYR A 224 21.45 -7.73 -2.75
C TYR A 224 22.58 -6.95 -2.05
N ALA A 225 23.57 -7.64 -1.50
CA ALA A 225 24.73 -7.01 -0.87
C ALA A 225 25.66 -6.28 -1.87
N GLN A 226 25.42 -6.41 -3.17
CA GLN A 226 26.20 -5.79 -4.25
C GLN A 226 25.47 -4.61 -4.92
N SER A 227 24.21 -4.37 -4.53
CA SER A 227 23.33 -3.36 -5.12
C SER A 227 23.42 -2.00 -4.43
#